data_2856d7f7355a7baa3a028fbc97d218ae
#
_entry.id   2856d7f7355a7baa3a028fbc97d218ae
#
_cell.length_a   1.000
_cell.length_b   1.000
_cell.length_c   1.000
_cell.angle_alpha   90.00
_cell.angle_beta   90.00
_cell.angle_gamma   90.00
#
_symmetry.space_group_name_H-M   'P 1'
#
loop_
_entity.id
_entity.type
_entity.pdbx_description
1 polymer ?
#
loop_
_entity_poly.entity_id
_entity_poly.type
_entity_poly.pdbx_seq_one_letter_code
_entity_poly.pdbx_strand_id
1 'polypeptide(L)'
;MLVKLLHFSAGLIAFVAADGCRKSMFSDHSNHEVVISPLPHTYTEEHHLPASFDWRHHNGVNYVTKVLNQHAPKYCGSCWLHAGVGVINDRLKVARNAQFPEVNVARQVVLNCGRDIAGSCHGGEDFGVYKFAYLEGLPDDQCQFYRGEDGECSAINNCINCDPPAGTGPCYPVQRYGRYFVTEFAKIPNPTAHKIKAEVYRRGPISCAVDSSVVENGKYHPGDIVRETRNGNWSLDHDIVIVGWGQDEDGKEYYIVKNSWGTFWGDQGYFLVQSGCQCYGVADYGPPDWMRMFPSAFKPVEHIAVADAAEHIAVADAVVVS
;
A
#
# COMPACT_ATOMS: atom_id res chain seq x y z
N MET A 1 -55.62 -16.93 -34.48
CA MET A 1 -54.88 -15.91 -33.81
C MET A 1 -54.05 -16.60 -32.69
N LEU A 2 -52.85 -17.05 -33.04
CA LEU A 2 -51.98 -17.81 -32.12
C LEU A 2 -51.07 -16.83 -31.36
N VAL A 3 -51.22 -16.78 -30.04
CA VAL A 3 -50.34 -16.03 -29.15
C VAL A 3 -49.13 -16.93 -28.85
N LYS A 4 -47.94 -16.54 -29.33
CA LYS A 4 -46.68 -17.19 -28.94
C LYS A 4 -46.26 -16.65 -27.58
N LEU A 5 -46.27 -17.50 -26.55
CA LEU A 5 -45.62 -17.25 -25.28
C LEU A 5 -44.09 -17.34 -25.47
N LEU A 6 -43.44 -16.21 -25.28
CA LEU A 6 -41.98 -16.14 -25.13
C LEU A 6 -41.59 -16.56 -23.69
N HIS A 7 -40.92 -17.69 -23.58
CA HIS A 7 -40.30 -18.11 -22.33
C HIS A 7 -38.99 -17.29 -22.16
N PHE A 8 -39.00 -16.37 -21.20
CA PHE A 8 -37.77 -15.80 -20.69
C PHE A 8 -37.13 -16.82 -19.72
N SER A 9 -36.06 -17.48 -20.15
CA SER A 9 -35.18 -18.21 -19.24
C SER A 9 -34.40 -17.18 -18.45
N ALA A 10 -34.69 -17.08 -17.14
CA ALA A 10 -33.88 -16.35 -16.20
C ALA A 10 -32.52 -17.09 -16.09
N GLY A 11 -31.55 -16.60 -16.79
CA GLY A 11 -30.15 -17.04 -16.59
C GLY A 11 -29.73 -16.69 -15.15
N LEU A 12 -29.47 -17.72 -14.35
CA LEU A 12 -28.78 -17.56 -13.07
C LEU A 12 -27.41 -16.95 -13.39
N ILE A 13 -27.26 -15.66 -13.16
CA ILE A 13 -25.93 -15.06 -13.06
C ILE A 13 -25.36 -15.57 -11.73
N ALA A 14 -24.55 -16.61 -11.81
CA ALA A 14 -23.72 -17.01 -10.69
C ALA A 14 -22.79 -15.81 -10.40
N PHE A 15 -23.05 -15.10 -9.32
CA PHE A 15 -22.06 -14.21 -8.73
C PHE A 15 -20.91 -15.12 -8.26
N VAL A 16 -19.88 -15.24 -9.07
CA VAL A 16 -18.59 -15.68 -8.61
C VAL A 16 -18.17 -14.62 -7.60
N ALA A 17 -18.15 -14.97 -6.32
CA ALA A 17 -17.54 -14.13 -5.31
C ALA A 17 -16.14 -13.79 -5.84
N ALA A 18 -15.85 -12.52 -6.04
CA ALA A 18 -14.54 -12.09 -6.47
C ALA A 18 -13.58 -12.55 -5.38
N ASP A 19 -12.72 -13.52 -5.70
CA ASP A 19 -11.61 -13.88 -4.83
C ASP A 19 -10.86 -12.59 -4.51
N GLY A 20 -10.72 -12.28 -3.22
CA GLY A 20 -10.05 -11.05 -2.77
C GLY A 20 -8.67 -10.92 -3.41
N CYS A 21 -8.19 -9.71 -3.57
CA CYS A 21 -6.90 -9.45 -4.20
C CYS A 21 -5.70 -9.74 -3.28
N ARG A 22 -5.94 -9.93 -1.98
CA ARG A 22 -4.91 -10.36 -1.03
C ARG A 22 -4.84 -11.87 -0.93
N LYS A 23 -3.65 -12.44 -1.13
CA LYS A 23 -3.35 -13.87 -0.96
C LYS A 23 -2.04 -14.03 -0.22
N SER A 24 -1.98 -14.87 0.79
CA SER A 24 -0.74 -15.16 1.51
C SER A 24 0.26 -15.86 0.59
N MET A 25 1.45 -15.29 0.47
CA MET A 25 2.57 -15.82 -0.31
C MET A 25 3.62 -16.52 0.57
N PHE A 26 3.52 -16.34 1.90
CA PHE A 26 4.47 -16.89 2.86
C PHE A 26 3.74 -17.69 3.94
N SER A 27 4.23 -18.88 4.22
CA SER A 27 3.74 -19.70 5.33
C SER A 27 4.25 -19.20 6.69
N ASP A 28 5.44 -18.59 6.69
CA ASP A 28 6.06 -17.97 7.86
C ASP A 28 6.87 -16.74 7.42
N HIS A 29 6.46 -15.56 7.90
CA HIS A 29 7.11 -14.29 7.57
C HIS A 29 8.39 -14.06 8.34
N SER A 30 8.49 -14.60 9.56
CA SER A 30 9.62 -14.36 10.46
C SER A 30 10.98 -14.76 9.85
N ASN A 31 10.98 -15.76 8.98
CA ASN A 31 12.19 -16.21 8.26
C ASN A 31 12.60 -15.28 7.10
N HIS A 32 11.80 -14.26 6.80
CA HIS A 32 12.00 -13.36 5.66
C HIS A 32 12.14 -11.90 6.09
N GLU A 33 11.90 -11.61 7.36
CA GLU A 33 12.02 -10.25 7.90
C GLU A 33 13.47 -9.78 7.95
N VAL A 34 13.66 -8.48 7.72
CA VAL A 34 14.94 -7.80 7.89
C VAL A 34 14.71 -6.59 8.79
N VAL A 35 15.16 -6.66 10.04
CA VAL A 35 15.05 -5.59 11.03
C VAL A 35 16.45 -5.24 11.52
N ILE A 36 16.88 -4.01 11.26
CA ILE A 36 18.22 -3.52 11.61
C ILE A 36 18.17 -2.34 12.58
N SER A 37 17.04 -1.70 12.75
CA SER A 37 16.85 -0.57 13.64
C SER A 37 15.81 -0.86 14.73
N PRO A 38 15.84 -0.17 15.90
CA PRO A 38 14.85 -0.36 16.96
C PRO A 38 13.44 -0.04 16.46
N LEU A 39 12.48 -0.89 16.82
CA LEU A 39 11.08 -0.68 16.44
C LEU A 39 10.50 0.55 17.17
N PRO A 40 9.76 1.44 16.50
CA PRO A 40 9.27 2.70 17.05
C PRO A 40 8.55 2.60 18.40
N HIS A 41 7.75 1.56 18.62
CA HIS A 41 7.05 1.35 19.87
C HIS A 41 7.96 1.02 21.08
N THR A 42 9.23 0.70 20.85
CA THR A 42 10.20 0.43 21.93
C THR A 42 10.80 1.71 22.52
N TYR A 43 10.67 2.85 21.83
CA TYR A 43 11.19 4.14 22.27
C TYR A 43 10.17 5.30 22.18
N THR A 44 8.94 5.03 21.75
CA THR A 44 7.85 6.00 21.73
C THR A 44 6.77 5.54 22.68
N GLU A 45 6.61 6.21 23.81
CA GLU A 45 5.56 5.91 24.75
C GLU A 45 4.18 6.37 24.23
N GLU A 46 3.11 5.67 24.60
CA GLU A 46 1.78 5.91 24.07
C GLU A 46 1.28 7.34 24.38
N HIS A 47 1.58 7.85 25.55
CA HIS A 47 1.18 9.19 25.97
C HIS A 47 1.92 10.34 25.25
N HIS A 48 2.98 10.04 24.51
CA HIS A 48 3.67 11.00 23.64
C HIS A 48 3.07 11.06 22.23
N LEU A 49 2.16 10.16 21.89
CA LEU A 49 1.48 10.19 20.61
C LEU A 49 0.32 11.20 20.67
N PRO A 50 0.14 12.04 19.63
CA PRO A 50 -0.98 12.98 19.59
C PRO A 50 -2.32 12.24 19.50
N ALA A 51 -3.40 12.87 20.00
CA ALA A 51 -4.76 12.33 19.92
C ALA A 51 -5.23 12.12 18.47
N SER A 52 -4.74 12.94 17.52
CA SER A 52 -4.96 12.78 16.09
C SER A 52 -3.69 13.09 15.31
N PHE A 53 -3.51 12.41 14.19
CA PHE A 53 -2.36 12.60 13.31
C PHE A 53 -2.71 12.22 11.87
N ASP A 54 -2.23 13.02 10.89
CA ASP A 54 -2.53 12.79 9.48
C ASP A 54 -1.34 13.24 8.61
N TRP A 55 -0.68 12.30 7.94
CA TRP A 55 0.41 12.59 7.02
C TRP A 55 0.00 13.45 5.82
N ARG A 56 -1.30 13.52 5.50
CA ARG A 56 -1.81 14.40 4.44
C ARG A 56 -1.76 15.88 4.83
N HIS A 57 -1.69 16.18 6.13
CA HIS A 57 -1.75 17.53 6.68
C HIS A 57 -0.72 17.80 7.79
N HIS A 58 0.40 17.08 7.77
CA HIS A 58 1.42 17.24 8.81
C HIS A 58 2.21 18.53 8.60
N ASN A 59 2.17 19.45 9.59
CA ASN A 59 2.82 20.76 9.54
C ASN A 59 2.51 21.58 8.27
N GLY A 60 1.29 21.48 7.75
CA GLY A 60 0.85 22.19 6.54
C GLY A 60 1.34 21.58 5.23
N VAL A 61 1.98 20.42 5.27
CA VAL A 61 2.52 19.70 4.12
C VAL A 61 1.83 18.35 3.95
N ASN A 62 1.56 17.96 2.71
CA ASN A 62 1.07 16.63 2.36
C ASN A 62 2.25 15.71 2.04
N TYR A 63 2.47 14.70 2.88
CA TYR A 63 3.51 13.68 2.72
C TYR A 63 3.01 12.39 2.06
N VAL A 64 1.73 12.33 1.70
CA VAL A 64 1.14 11.15 1.06
C VAL A 64 1.10 11.35 -0.45
N THR A 65 1.47 10.33 -1.20
CA THR A 65 1.40 10.34 -2.67
C THR A 65 -0.04 10.13 -3.14
N LYS A 66 -0.29 10.40 -4.41
CA LYS A 66 -1.65 10.36 -4.99
C LYS A 66 -2.31 8.99 -4.82
N VAL A 67 -3.64 9.01 -4.65
CA VAL A 67 -4.47 7.82 -4.76
C VAL A 67 -4.48 7.32 -6.20
N LEU A 68 -4.34 6.01 -6.39
CA LEU A 68 -4.39 5.36 -7.69
C LEU A 68 -5.58 4.42 -7.79
N ASN A 69 -5.82 3.90 -9.00
CA ASN A 69 -6.87 2.92 -9.27
C ASN A 69 -6.25 1.62 -9.79
N GLN A 70 -6.30 0.56 -8.97
CA GLN A 70 -5.78 -0.77 -9.34
C GLN A 70 -6.55 -1.42 -10.50
N HIS A 71 -7.78 -1.01 -10.73
CA HIS A 71 -8.67 -1.55 -11.76
C HIS A 71 -8.62 -0.78 -13.09
N ALA A 72 -7.70 0.18 -13.24
CA ALA A 72 -7.52 0.96 -14.46
C ALA A 72 -6.06 0.90 -14.94
N PRO A 73 -5.80 0.70 -16.26
CA PRO A 73 -6.73 0.65 -17.39
C PRO A 73 -7.46 -0.69 -17.55
N LYS A 74 -7.05 -1.74 -16.84
CA LYS A 74 -7.67 -3.07 -16.83
C LYS A 74 -7.89 -3.54 -15.39
N TYR A 75 -8.90 -4.38 -15.18
CA TYR A 75 -9.11 -5.02 -13.89
C TYR A 75 -7.92 -5.89 -13.51
N CYS A 76 -7.35 -5.64 -12.32
CA CYS A 76 -6.25 -6.40 -11.76
C CYS A 76 -6.43 -6.48 -10.24
N GLY A 77 -6.38 -7.67 -9.67
CA GLY A 77 -6.45 -7.91 -8.23
C GLY A 77 -5.11 -7.58 -7.56
N SER A 78 -4.71 -6.31 -7.61
CA SER A 78 -3.39 -5.82 -7.19
C SER A 78 -3.43 -4.83 -6.02
N CYS A 79 -4.40 -4.98 -5.08
CA CYS A 79 -4.43 -4.16 -3.86
C CYS A 79 -3.11 -4.28 -3.07
N TRP A 80 -2.60 -5.50 -2.93
CA TRP A 80 -1.33 -5.81 -2.30
C TRP A 80 -0.16 -5.00 -2.87
N LEU A 81 -0.11 -4.86 -4.18
CA LEU A 81 0.89 -4.10 -4.91
C LEU A 81 0.72 -2.59 -4.68
N HIS A 82 -0.53 -2.10 -4.76
CA HIS A 82 -0.85 -0.68 -4.56
C HIS A 82 -0.60 -0.26 -3.12
N ALA A 83 -0.90 -1.11 -2.15
CA ALA A 83 -0.59 -0.87 -0.75
C ALA A 83 0.93 -0.88 -0.51
N GLY A 84 1.64 -1.95 -0.91
CA GLY A 84 3.08 -2.08 -0.71
C GLY A 84 3.89 -0.97 -1.37
N VAL A 85 3.69 -0.72 -2.68
CA VAL A 85 4.36 0.37 -3.39
C VAL A 85 3.87 1.74 -2.91
N GLY A 86 2.59 1.86 -2.52
CA GLY A 86 2.04 3.08 -1.94
C GLY A 86 2.79 3.49 -0.68
N VAL A 87 3.05 2.55 0.22
CA VAL A 87 3.85 2.78 1.44
C VAL A 87 5.29 3.17 1.10
N ILE A 88 5.93 2.49 0.15
CA ILE A 88 7.30 2.84 -0.29
C ILE A 88 7.34 4.29 -0.79
N ASN A 89 6.41 4.69 -1.66
CA ASN A 89 6.36 6.05 -2.20
C ASN A 89 6.07 7.10 -1.12
N ASP A 90 5.12 6.82 -0.22
CA ASP A 90 4.80 7.73 0.87
C ASP A 90 6.00 7.92 1.81
N ARG A 91 6.70 6.84 2.17
CA ARG A 91 7.89 6.91 3.02
C ARG A 91 9.08 7.57 2.31
N LEU A 92 9.24 7.38 1.00
CA LEU A 92 10.19 8.16 0.20
C LEU A 92 9.87 9.66 0.27
N LYS A 93 8.60 10.03 0.17
CA LYS A 93 8.17 11.43 0.28
C LYS A 93 8.39 11.99 1.69
N VAL A 94 8.13 11.19 2.74
CA VAL A 94 8.46 11.56 4.14
C VAL A 94 9.96 11.76 4.30
N ALA A 95 10.79 10.80 3.88
CA ALA A 95 12.25 10.86 3.98
C ALA A 95 12.85 12.06 3.22
N ARG A 96 12.26 12.44 2.10
CA ARG A 96 12.64 13.61 1.31
C ARG A 96 12.03 14.92 1.78
N ASN A 97 11.34 14.91 2.92
CA ASN A 97 10.62 16.08 3.45
C ASN A 97 9.71 16.74 2.39
N ALA A 98 9.02 15.93 1.61
CA ALA A 98 8.14 16.30 0.50
C ALA A 98 8.80 17.20 -0.57
N GLN A 99 10.14 17.18 -0.69
CA GLN A 99 10.86 17.95 -1.69
C GLN A 99 10.52 17.47 -3.12
N PHE A 100 10.39 18.44 -4.03
CA PHE A 100 10.25 18.16 -5.45
C PHE A 100 11.60 17.70 -6.07
N PRO A 101 11.60 16.79 -7.06
CA PRO A 101 10.44 16.10 -7.63
C PRO A 101 9.89 15.01 -6.70
N GLU A 102 8.57 14.76 -6.76
CA GLU A 102 7.97 13.58 -6.12
C GLU A 102 8.46 12.32 -6.82
N VAL A 103 8.92 11.36 -6.05
CA VAL A 103 9.38 10.06 -6.55
C VAL A 103 8.28 9.04 -6.41
N ASN A 104 7.98 8.33 -7.51
CA ASN A 104 7.07 7.19 -7.50
C ASN A 104 7.77 6.01 -8.16
N VAL A 105 7.82 4.87 -7.47
CA VAL A 105 8.44 3.67 -8.03
C VAL A 105 7.45 2.81 -8.82
N ALA A 106 7.98 2.07 -9.80
CA ALA A 106 7.23 1.35 -10.80
C ALA A 106 6.51 0.11 -10.26
N ARG A 107 5.18 0.19 -10.13
CA ARG A 107 4.32 -0.95 -9.78
C ARG A 107 4.38 -2.07 -10.81
N GLN A 108 4.41 -1.71 -12.10
CA GLN A 108 4.39 -2.69 -13.19
C GLN A 108 5.59 -3.62 -13.16
N VAL A 109 6.75 -3.16 -12.68
CA VAL A 109 7.95 -3.99 -12.58
C VAL A 109 7.74 -5.16 -11.61
N VAL A 110 7.00 -4.96 -10.52
CA VAL A 110 6.66 -6.05 -9.60
C VAL A 110 5.72 -7.07 -10.25
N LEU A 111 4.71 -6.62 -11.03
CA LEU A 111 3.84 -7.52 -11.80
C LEU A 111 4.61 -8.29 -12.89
N ASN A 112 5.64 -7.68 -13.47
CA ASN A 112 6.46 -8.32 -14.48
C ASN A 112 7.46 -9.34 -13.88
N CYS A 113 8.10 -8.99 -12.76
CA CYS A 113 9.25 -9.72 -12.24
C CYS A 113 9.09 -10.28 -10.82
N GLY A 114 8.11 -9.84 -10.07
CA GLY A 114 7.91 -10.22 -8.67
C GLY A 114 6.87 -11.32 -8.43
N ARG A 115 6.40 -12.00 -9.48
CA ARG A 115 5.29 -12.97 -9.39
C ARG A 115 5.48 -14.02 -8.29
N ASP A 116 6.66 -14.63 -8.22
CA ASP A 116 6.95 -15.73 -7.30
C ASP A 116 7.24 -15.24 -5.87
N ILE A 117 7.46 -13.93 -5.70
CA ILE A 117 7.79 -13.30 -4.42
C ILE A 117 6.59 -12.58 -3.85
N ALA A 118 5.83 -11.86 -4.68
CA ALA A 118 4.81 -10.92 -4.24
C ALA A 118 3.40 -11.24 -4.75
N GLY A 119 3.27 -11.80 -5.95
CA GLY A 119 1.97 -12.16 -6.53
C GLY A 119 1.74 -11.66 -7.96
N SER A 120 0.47 -11.64 -8.37
CA SER A 120 0.03 -11.34 -9.74
C SER A 120 -1.29 -10.54 -9.72
N CYS A 121 -1.86 -10.26 -10.91
CA CYS A 121 -3.22 -9.72 -11.03
C CYS A 121 -4.32 -10.63 -10.45
N HIS A 122 -3.98 -11.88 -10.08
CA HIS A 122 -4.89 -12.82 -9.43
C HIS A 122 -4.75 -12.84 -7.90
N GLY A 123 -4.02 -11.90 -7.35
CA GLY A 123 -3.77 -11.73 -5.92
C GLY A 123 -2.30 -11.90 -5.55
N GLY A 124 -1.97 -11.44 -4.36
CA GLY A 124 -0.62 -11.45 -3.81
C GLY A 124 -0.57 -10.84 -2.41
N GLU A 125 0.62 -10.45 -2.00
CA GLU A 125 0.90 -9.99 -0.65
C GLU A 125 1.86 -8.79 -0.63
N ASP A 126 1.51 -7.76 0.11
CA ASP A 126 2.28 -6.53 0.27
C ASP A 126 3.69 -6.75 0.87
N PHE A 127 3.83 -7.73 1.76
CA PHE A 127 5.14 -8.16 2.28
C PHE A 127 6.10 -8.60 1.17
N GLY A 128 5.58 -9.30 0.15
CA GLY A 128 6.34 -9.70 -1.01
C GLY A 128 6.86 -8.52 -1.82
N VAL A 129 6.12 -7.40 -1.86
CA VAL A 129 6.58 -6.15 -2.49
C VAL A 129 7.81 -5.60 -1.78
N TYR A 130 7.80 -5.57 -0.44
CA TYR A 130 8.95 -5.10 0.33
C TYR A 130 10.17 -6.02 0.16
N LYS A 131 9.92 -7.34 0.16
CA LYS A 131 10.99 -8.32 -0.11
C LYS A 131 11.57 -8.15 -1.51
N PHE A 132 10.73 -7.95 -2.52
CA PHE A 132 11.19 -7.70 -3.89
C PHE A 132 12.01 -6.40 -3.96
N ALA A 133 11.50 -5.32 -3.36
CA ALA A 133 12.22 -4.04 -3.32
C ALA A 133 13.53 -4.11 -2.51
N TYR A 134 13.62 -4.98 -1.51
CA TYR A 134 14.86 -5.25 -0.77
C TYR A 134 15.90 -5.98 -1.63
N LEU A 135 15.48 -6.99 -2.40
CA LEU A 135 16.37 -7.84 -3.18
C LEU A 135 16.79 -7.16 -4.49
N GLU A 136 15.84 -6.63 -5.23
CA GLU A 136 16.01 -6.20 -6.62
C GLU A 136 16.00 -4.68 -6.79
N GLY A 137 15.40 -3.96 -5.82
CA GLY A 137 15.10 -2.54 -5.98
C GLY A 137 14.02 -2.26 -7.02
N LEU A 138 13.41 -1.08 -6.94
CA LEU A 138 12.36 -0.64 -7.86
C LEU A 138 12.83 0.61 -8.61
N PRO A 139 12.72 0.65 -9.96
CA PRO A 139 12.97 1.86 -10.73
C PRO A 139 11.86 2.88 -10.53
N ASP A 140 12.11 4.11 -10.98
CA ASP A 140 11.07 5.14 -11.11
C ASP A 140 9.94 4.66 -12.04
N ASP A 141 8.70 5.12 -11.81
CA ASP A 141 7.52 4.71 -12.57
C ASP A 141 7.56 5.12 -14.05
N GLN A 142 8.46 6.08 -14.42
CA GLN A 142 8.72 6.43 -15.81
C GLN A 142 9.35 5.26 -16.59
N CYS A 143 10.01 4.32 -15.92
CA CYS A 143 10.54 3.11 -16.54
C CYS A 143 9.44 2.17 -17.03
N GLN A 144 8.36 2.03 -16.26
CA GLN A 144 7.22 1.17 -16.59
C GLN A 144 5.95 1.71 -15.96
N PHE A 145 5.03 2.20 -16.77
CA PHE A 145 3.70 2.60 -16.32
C PHE A 145 2.84 1.39 -15.96
N TYR A 146 1.99 1.55 -14.97
CA TYR A 146 1.04 0.53 -14.58
C TYR A 146 0.06 0.22 -15.70
N ARG A 147 -0.08 -1.06 -16.08
CA ARG A 147 -0.93 -1.55 -17.16
C ARG A 147 -2.14 -2.38 -16.67
N GLY A 148 -2.16 -2.78 -15.40
CA GLY A 148 -3.19 -3.66 -14.86
C GLY A 148 -3.18 -5.05 -15.48
N GLU A 149 -1.98 -5.57 -15.80
CA GLU A 149 -1.80 -6.91 -16.37
C GLU A 149 -0.46 -7.50 -15.94
N ASP A 150 -0.40 -8.80 -15.81
CA ASP A 150 0.84 -9.53 -15.58
C ASP A 150 1.71 -9.48 -16.84
N GLY A 151 3.02 -9.33 -16.66
CA GLY A 151 4.00 -9.32 -17.73
C GLY A 151 5.11 -10.32 -17.52
N GLU A 152 5.97 -10.48 -18.54
CA GLU A 152 7.19 -11.28 -18.46
C GLU A 152 8.35 -10.45 -17.91
N CYS A 153 9.19 -11.06 -17.06
CA CYS A 153 10.40 -10.43 -16.58
C CYS A 153 11.47 -10.39 -17.67
N SER A 154 11.75 -9.19 -18.16
CA SER A 154 12.77 -8.95 -19.18
C SER A 154 13.35 -7.54 -19.03
N ALA A 155 14.49 -7.28 -19.66
CA ALA A 155 15.15 -5.97 -19.59
C ALA A 155 14.22 -4.83 -20.06
N ILE A 156 13.45 -5.02 -21.12
CA ILE A 156 12.51 -4.03 -21.66
C ILE A 156 11.30 -3.85 -20.75
N ASN A 157 10.92 -4.86 -19.98
CA ASN A 157 9.82 -4.83 -19.03
C ASN A 157 10.25 -4.35 -17.63
N ASN A 158 11.54 -4.09 -17.42
CA ASN A 158 12.08 -3.40 -16.27
C ASN A 158 12.18 -1.90 -16.49
N CYS A 159 12.81 -1.47 -17.61
CA CYS A 159 12.88 -0.06 -17.97
C CYS A 159 12.94 0.10 -19.48
N ILE A 160 11.99 0.83 -20.06
CA ILE A 160 11.82 1.01 -21.48
C ILE A 160 11.96 2.48 -21.87
N ASN A 161 12.56 2.75 -23.03
CA ASN A 161 12.45 4.01 -23.73
C ASN A 161 12.22 3.76 -25.22
N CYS A 162 11.69 4.75 -25.93
CA CYS A 162 11.44 4.68 -27.37
C CYS A 162 11.98 5.92 -28.06
N ASP A 163 12.57 5.77 -29.25
CA ASP A 163 13.11 6.90 -30.00
C ASP A 163 12.01 7.76 -30.63
N PRO A 164 12.12 9.10 -30.59
CA PRO A 164 11.30 9.98 -31.40
C PRO A 164 11.73 9.93 -32.90
N PRO A 165 10.87 10.32 -33.85
CA PRO A 165 9.53 10.88 -33.66
C PRO A 165 8.47 9.86 -33.31
N ALA A 166 7.54 10.30 -32.48
CA ALA A 166 6.52 9.52 -31.84
C ALA A 166 5.88 8.43 -32.70
N GLY A 167 5.93 7.21 -32.21
CA GLY A 167 5.14 6.08 -32.70
C GLY A 167 5.76 5.27 -33.85
N THR A 168 6.94 5.60 -34.34
CA THR A 168 7.59 4.86 -35.44
C THR A 168 9.00 4.38 -35.14
N GLY A 169 9.66 4.92 -34.11
CA GLY A 169 10.97 4.49 -33.67
C GLY A 169 10.89 3.19 -32.83
N PRO A 170 11.95 2.37 -32.84
CA PRO A 170 12.01 1.18 -32.01
C PRO A 170 12.05 1.54 -30.52
N CYS A 171 11.34 0.75 -29.71
CA CYS A 171 11.50 0.81 -28.26
C CYS A 171 12.64 -0.16 -27.85
N TYR A 172 13.38 0.23 -26.83
CA TYR A 172 14.54 -0.51 -26.36
C TYR A 172 14.62 -0.52 -24.82
N PRO A 173 15.28 -1.55 -24.24
CA PRO A 173 15.53 -1.57 -22.81
C PRO A 173 16.58 -0.51 -22.42
N VAL A 174 16.27 0.30 -21.42
CA VAL A 174 17.25 1.20 -20.80
C VAL A 174 18.21 0.36 -19.96
N GLN A 175 19.51 0.46 -20.21
CA GLN A 175 20.51 -0.38 -19.55
C GLN A 175 20.97 0.17 -18.19
N ARG A 176 20.90 1.49 -18.01
CA ARG A 176 21.35 2.16 -16.79
C ARG A 176 20.25 3.09 -16.29
N TYR A 177 19.70 2.80 -15.15
CA TYR A 177 18.68 3.60 -14.46
C TYR A 177 18.79 3.42 -12.94
N GLY A 178 18.33 4.44 -12.20
CA GLY A 178 18.31 4.38 -10.74
C GLY A 178 17.28 3.40 -10.21
N ARG A 179 17.58 2.77 -9.07
CA ARG A 179 16.66 1.91 -8.33
C ARG A 179 16.58 2.34 -6.87
N TYR A 180 15.41 2.21 -6.31
CA TYR A 180 15.12 2.47 -4.89
C TYR A 180 14.99 1.14 -4.16
N PHE A 181 15.71 1.00 -3.04
CA PHE A 181 15.74 -0.22 -2.25
C PHE A 181 15.09 -0.02 -0.89
N VAL A 182 14.33 -1.00 -0.43
CA VAL A 182 13.97 -1.16 0.97
C VAL A 182 15.15 -1.79 1.69
N THR A 183 15.53 -1.27 2.87
CA THR A 183 16.68 -1.79 3.63
C THR A 183 16.29 -2.65 4.79
N GLU A 184 15.09 -2.43 5.34
CA GLU A 184 14.50 -3.28 6.36
C GLU A 184 12.98 -3.31 6.19
N PHE A 185 12.38 -4.43 6.53
CA PHE A 185 10.94 -4.63 6.50
C PHE A 185 10.56 -5.79 7.41
N ALA A 186 9.42 -5.68 8.06
CA ALA A 186 8.91 -6.72 8.94
C ALA A 186 7.41 -6.57 9.16
N LYS A 187 6.81 -7.61 9.72
CA LYS A 187 5.49 -7.58 10.30
C LYS A 187 5.55 -6.88 11.67
N ILE A 188 4.57 -6.06 12.00
CA ILE A 188 4.45 -5.51 13.35
C ILE A 188 4.06 -6.66 14.29
N PRO A 189 4.92 -7.05 15.24
CA PRO A 189 4.66 -8.21 16.08
C PRO A 189 3.53 -7.90 17.08
N ASN A 190 2.53 -8.79 17.18
CA ASN A 190 1.38 -8.62 18.07
C ASN A 190 0.88 -7.16 18.05
N PRO A 191 0.32 -6.71 16.93
CA PRO A 191 0.05 -5.31 16.68
C PRO A 191 -1.01 -4.78 17.65
N THR A 192 -0.70 -3.66 18.31
CA THR A 192 -1.62 -2.88 19.14
C THR A 192 -1.80 -1.49 18.53
N ALA A 193 -2.82 -0.74 18.94
CA ALA A 193 -3.02 0.63 18.48
C ALA A 193 -1.77 1.48 18.73
N HIS A 194 -1.14 1.33 19.89
CA HIS A 194 0.13 1.98 20.22
C HIS A 194 1.23 1.63 19.20
N LYS A 195 1.45 0.34 18.90
CA LYS A 195 2.51 -0.08 17.96
C LYS A 195 2.27 0.44 16.55
N ILE A 196 1.02 0.43 16.09
CA ILE A 196 0.63 0.95 14.79
C ILE A 196 0.86 2.46 14.73
N LYS A 197 0.32 3.20 15.71
CA LYS A 197 0.45 4.66 15.78
C LYS A 197 1.92 5.08 15.91
N ALA A 198 2.71 4.39 16.73
CA ALA A 198 4.15 4.66 16.87
C ALA A 198 4.89 4.48 15.53
N GLU A 199 4.61 3.40 14.79
CA GLU A 199 5.22 3.15 13.48
C GLU A 199 4.82 4.23 12.46
N VAL A 200 3.50 4.50 12.34
CA VAL A 200 3.00 5.53 11.42
C VAL A 200 3.57 6.90 11.76
N TYR A 201 3.63 7.26 13.04
CA TYR A 201 4.11 8.57 13.49
C TYR A 201 5.60 8.78 13.22
N ARG A 202 6.41 7.75 13.50
CA ARG A 202 7.87 7.85 13.44
C ARG A 202 8.48 7.62 12.07
N ARG A 203 7.86 6.74 11.27
CA ARG A 203 8.46 6.27 10.02
C ARG A 203 7.60 6.47 8.78
N GLY A 204 6.35 6.89 8.95
CA GLY A 204 5.43 7.10 7.82
C GLY A 204 4.35 6.02 7.70
N PRO A 205 3.50 6.11 6.68
CA PRO A 205 2.40 5.19 6.43
C PRO A 205 2.81 3.71 6.43
N ILE A 206 1.86 2.83 6.76
CA ILE A 206 2.01 1.37 6.76
C ILE A 206 0.92 0.71 5.94
N SER A 207 1.19 -0.47 5.39
CA SER A 207 0.14 -1.30 4.79
C SER A 207 -0.55 -2.19 5.82
N CYS A 208 -1.79 -2.53 5.54
CA CYS A 208 -2.63 -3.32 6.42
C CYS A 208 -3.71 -4.05 5.61
N ALA A 209 -4.17 -5.19 6.08
CA ALA A 209 -5.26 -5.93 5.46
C ALA A 209 -6.61 -5.63 6.12
N VAL A 210 -7.67 -5.58 5.30
CA VAL A 210 -9.06 -5.38 5.73
C VAL A 210 -10.00 -6.36 5.03
N ASP A 211 -11.21 -6.49 5.55
CA ASP A 211 -12.33 -7.12 4.85
C ASP A 211 -13.00 -6.08 3.94
N SER A 212 -12.83 -6.22 2.62
CA SER A 212 -13.33 -5.25 1.64
C SER A 212 -14.85 -5.20 1.56
N SER A 213 -15.53 -6.26 1.92
CA SER A 213 -16.99 -6.40 1.79
C SER A 213 -17.79 -5.36 2.59
N VAL A 214 -17.16 -4.71 3.56
CA VAL A 214 -17.80 -3.66 4.38
C VAL A 214 -17.80 -2.29 3.70
N VAL A 215 -16.96 -2.09 2.70
CA VAL A 215 -16.81 -0.82 1.96
C VAL A 215 -17.15 -0.93 0.48
N GLU A 216 -17.33 -2.14 -0.04
CA GLU A 216 -17.68 -2.38 -1.44
C GLU A 216 -19.13 -2.01 -1.77
N ASN A 217 -19.41 -1.91 -3.07
CA ASN A 217 -20.78 -1.78 -3.63
C ASN A 217 -21.57 -0.59 -3.08
N GLY A 218 -20.91 0.56 -2.88
CA GLY A 218 -21.56 1.79 -2.43
C GLY A 218 -21.93 1.80 -0.94
N LYS A 219 -21.40 0.90 -0.15
CA LYS A 219 -21.66 0.84 1.30
C LYS A 219 -20.97 1.94 2.10
N TYR A 220 -19.88 2.48 1.59
CA TYR A 220 -19.14 3.56 2.24
C TYR A 220 -19.51 4.92 1.64
N HIS A 221 -19.81 5.90 2.50
CA HIS A 221 -20.02 7.29 2.12
C HIS A 221 -18.95 8.18 2.79
N PRO A 222 -18.52 9.26 2.13
CA PRO A 222 -17.55 10.19 2.71
C PRO A 222 -17.98 10.69 4.11
N GLY A 223 -17.06 10.54 5.07
CA GLY A 223 -17.31 10.89 6.47
C GLY A 223 -17.79 9.74 7.35
N ASP A 224 -18.23 8.62 6.77
CA ASP A 224 -18.58 7.43 7.57
C ASP A 224 -17.33 6.85 8.22
N ILE A 225 -17.47 6.37 9.46
CA ILE A 225 -16.46 5.55 10.13
C ILE A 225 -16.93 4.10 10.08
N VAL A 226 -16.21 3.27 9.35
CA VAL A 226 -16.50 1.83 9.26
C VAL A 226 -16.30 1.19 10.63
N ARG A 227 -17.36 0.58 11.17
CA ARG A 227 -17.39 -0.03 12.52
C ARG A 227 -17.69 -1.52 12.46
N GLU A 228 -17.36 -2.23 13.52
CA GLU A 228 -17.66 -3.65 13.66
C GLU A 228 -19.16 -3.97 13.54
N THR A 229 -19.52 -4.85 12.61
CA THR A 229 -20.90 -5.32 12.43
C THR A 229 -21.00 -6.84 12.36
N ARG A 230 -19.88 -7.57 12.42
CA ARG A 230 -19.84 -9.02 12.13
C ARG A 230 -19.41 -9.92 13.27
N ASN A 231 -19.31 -9.41 14.50
CA ASN A 231 -18.93 -10.18 15.68
C ASN A 231 -17.63 -11.02 15.48
N GLY A 232 -16.63 -10.44 14.80
CA GLY A 232 -15.35 -11.08 14.53
C GLY A 232 -15.33 -12.06 13.33
N ASN A 233 -16.44 -12.26 12.62
CA ASN A 233 -16.47 -13.11 11.43
C ASN A 233 -16.19 -12.29 10.17
N TRP A 234 -14.92 -12.17 9.78
CA TRP A 234 -14.43 -11.37 8.66
C TRP A 234 -13.28 -12.07 7.92
N SER A 235 -13.01 -11.63 6.70
CA SER A 235 -11.95 -12.14 5.83
C SER A 235 -10.99 -11.01 5.46
N LEU A 236 -9.69 -11.24 5.59
CA LEU A 236 -8.66 -10.29 5.15
C LEU A 236 -8.36 -10.51 3.67
N ASP A 237 -9.06 -9.81 2.82
CA ASP A 237 -9.03 -10.01 1.37
C ASP A 237 -8.56 -8.78 0.58
N HIS A 238 -8.28 -7.66 1.27
CA HIS A 238 -7.89 -6.40 0.64
C HIS A 238 -6.79 -5.68 1.43
N ASP A 239 -5.74 -5.25 0.75
CA ASP A 239 -4.65 -4.48 1.35
C ASP A 239 -4.83 -2.98 1.10
N ILE A 240 -4.61 -2.20 2.16
CA ILE A 240 -4.80 -0.74 2.23
C ILE A 240 -3.59 -0.08 2.90
N VAL A 241 -3.57 1.26 2.93
CA VAL A 241 -2.51 2.02 3.59
C VAL A 241 -3.09 2.89 4.71
N ILE A 242 -2.61 2.71 5.95
CA ILE A 242 -2.90 3.61 7.06
C ILE A 242 -1.97 4.81 6.95
N VAL A 243 -2.56 6.02 6.87
CA VAL A 243 -1.83 7.29 6.73
C VAL A 243 -1.97 8.18 7.97
N GLY A 244 -2.82 7.81 8.92
CA GLY A 244 -3.07 8.59 10.13
C GLY A 244 -4.18 8.01 10.97
N TRP A 245 -4.59 8.76 11.98
CA TRP A 245 -5.69 8.43 12.89
C TRP A 245 -6.34 9.69 13.45
N GLY A 246 -7.54 9.54 13.97
CA GLY A 246 -8.29 10.57 14.65
C GLY A 246 -9.21 9.99 15.71
N GLN A 247 -10.03 10.86 16.32
CA GLN A 247 -11.06 10.49 17.26
C GLN A 247 -12.40 11.05 16.78
N ASP A 248 -13.48 10.30 16.97
CA ASP A 248 -14.83 10.79 16.75
C ASP A 248 -15.32 11.67 17.91
N GLU A 249 -16.58 12.13 17.85
CA GLU A 249 -17.20 12.98 18.87
C GLU A 249 -17.31 12.29 20.25
N ASP A 250 -17.33 10.96 20.26
CA ASP A 250 -17.35 10.14 21.48
C ASP A 250 -15.94 9.83 22.01
N GLY A 251 -14.89 10.33 21.36
CA GLY A 251 -13.48 10.05 21.67
C GLY A 251 -12.98 8.66 21.23
N LYS A 252 -13.75 7.95 20.40
CA LYS A 252 -13.32 6.64 19.85
C LYS A 252 -12.37 6.84 18.69
N GLU A 253 -11.24 6.14 18.74
CA GLU A 253 -10.21 6.22 17.70
C GLU A 253 -10.64 5.55 16.40
N TYR A 254 -10.18 6.13 15.28
CA TYR A 254 -10.26 5.57 13.94
C TYR A 254 -8.96 5.79 13.18
N TYR A 255 -8.67 4.90 12.23
CA TYR A 255 -7.59 5.09 11.26
C TYR A 255 -8.08 5.80 10.01
N ILE A 256 -7.21 6.64 9.45
CA ILE A 256 -7.39 7.26 8.14
C ILE A 256 -6.68 6.37 7.12
N VAL A 257 -7.44 5.86 6.15
CA VAL A 257 -6.98 4.81 5.25
C VAL A 257 -7.01 5.28 3.80
N LYS A 258 -5.88 5.12 3.09
CA LYS A 258 -5.76 5.32 1.66
C LYS A 258 -6.09 4.01 0.94
N ASN A 259 -7.08 4.04 0.04
CA ASN A 259 -7.48 2.93 -0.81
C ASN A 259 -6.83 3.02 -2.21
N SER A 260 -7.07 2.02 -3.04
CA SER A 260 -6.55 1.88 -4.41
C SER A 260 -7.65 1.75 -5.46
N TRP A 261 -8.79 2.42 -5.26
CA TRP A 261 -9.96 2.38 -6.17
C TRP A 261 -10.27 3.72 -6.86
N GLY A 262 -9.25 4.61 -6.92
CA GLY A 262 -9.38 5.93 -7.54
C GLY A 262 -9.96 6.99 -6.61
N THR A 263 -9.79 8.26 -6.98
CA THR A 263 -10.22 9.41 -6.18
C THR A 263 -11.73 9.67 -6.22
N PHE A 264 -12.45 9.06 -7.14
CA PHE A 264 -13.92 9.16 -7.23
C PHE A 264 -14.65 8.19 -6.29
N TRP A 265 -13.93 7.30 -5.62
CA TRP A 265 -14.44 6.40 -4.59
C TRP A 265 -14.17 6.99 -3.18
N GLY A 266 -15.10 6.77 -2.25
CA GLY A 266 -14.96 7.20 -0.86
C GLY A 266 -14.77 8.72 -0.72
N ASP A 267 -13.96 9.13 0.26
CA ASP A 267 -13.55 10.51 0.41
C ASP A 267 -12.25 10.76 -0.38
N GLN A 268 -12.37 11.06 -1.66
CA GLN A 268 -11.25 11.25 -2.58
C GLN A 268 -10.25 10.06 -2.59
N GLY A 269 -10.78 8.84 -2.44
CA GLY A 269 -10.00 7.61 -2.37
C GLY A 269 -9.59 7.18 -0.97
N TYR A 270 -10.05 7.88 0.05
CA TYR A 270 -9.82 7.54 1.47
C TYR A 270 -11.11 7.05 2.14
N PHE A 271 -10.95 6.37 3.25
CA PHE A 271 -12.03 6.00 4.15
C PHE A 271 -11.54 5.91 5.60
N LEU A 272 -12.48 5.85 6.55
CA LEU A 272 -12.19 5.80 7.97
C LEU A 272 -12.59 4.43 8.54
N VAL A 273 -11.70 3.83 9.32
CA VAL A 273 -11.92 2.54 9.99
C VAL A 273 -11.69 2.71 11.48
N GLN A 274 -12.63 2.25 12.30
CA GLN A 274 -12.50 2.34 13.76
C GLN A 274 -11.24 1.60 14.24
N SER A 275 -10.41 2.30 15.04
CA SER A 275 -9.25 1.72 15.70
C SER A 275 -9.68 0.71 16.77
N GLY A 276 -8.89 -0.35 16.97
CA GLY A 276 -9.18 -1.38 17.97
C GLY A 276 -10.33 -2.34 17.61
N CYS A 277 -10.92 -2.21 16.43
CA CYS A 277 -11.98 -3.06 15.93
C CYS A 277 -11.41 -4.34 15.30
N GLN A 278 -11.88 -5.49 15.71
CA GLN A 278 -11.43 -6.77 15.14
C GLN A 278 -11.99 -7.07 13.75
N CYS A 279 -13.06 -6.41 13.38
CA CYS A 279 -13.88 -6.73 12.22
C CYS A 279 -13.24 -6.43 10.86
N TYR A 280 -12.30 -5.50 10.79
CA TYR A 280 -11.77 -5.04 9.52
C TYR A 280 -10.30 -5.41 9.30
N GLY A 281 -9.77 -6.25 10.13
CA GLY A 281 -8.37 -6.63 10.01
C GLY A 281 -7.36 -5.52 10.32
N VAL A 282 -7.79 -4.40 10.86
CA VAL A 282 -6.94 -3.24 11.19
C VAL A 282 -6.67 -3.14 12.68
N ALA A 283 -7.41 -3.88 13.50
CA ALA A 283 -7.34 -3.82 14.95
C ALA A 283 -6.26 -4.72 15.54
N ASP A 284 -6.03 -4.53 16.84
CA ASP A 284 -4.99 -5.20 17.61
C ASP A 284 -5.16 -6.71 17.76
N TYR A 285 -6.37 -7.21 17.55
CA TYR A 285 -6.79 -8.59 17.84
C TYR A 285 -7.27 -9.31 16.57
N GLY A 286 -6.47 -9.34 15.54
CA GLY A 286 -6.77 -10.08 14.34
C GLY A 286 -6.37 -11.56 14.40
N PRO A 287 -6.77 -12.39 13.42
CA PRO A 287 -6.26 -13.73 13.29
C PRO A 287 -4.73 -13.74 13.18
N PRO A 288 -4.09 -14.88 13.46
CA PRO A 288 -2.62 -15.00 13.50
C PRO A 288 -1.90 -14.59 12.21
N ASP A 289 -2.59 -14.64 11.08
CA ASP A 289 -2.09 -14.28 9.76
C ASP A 289 -2.34 -12.81 9.36
N TRP A 290 -2.72 -11.98 10.32
CA TRP A 290 -2.78 -10.54 10.14
C TRP A 290 -1.43 -9.97 9.79
N MET A 291 -1.39 -9.34 8.66
CA MET A 291 -0.16 -8.76 8.16
C MET A 291 -0.24 -7.25 8.14
N ARG A 292 0.51 -6.64 9.04
CA ARG A 292 0.82 -5.23 9.04
C ARG A 292 2.29 -5.12 8.77
N MET A 293 2.61 -4.57 7.61
CA MET A 293 3.96 -4.53 7.08
C MET A 293 4.46 -3.09 7.06
N PHE A 294 5.73 -2.92 7.23
CA PHE A 294 6.37 -1.63 7.05
C PHE A 294 7.73 -1.80 6.38
N PRO A 295 8.07 -1.00 5.39
CA PRO A 295 9.45 -0.77 5.02
C PRO A 295 10.01 0.22 6.03
N SER A 296 11.05 -0.13 6.74
CA SER A 296 11.51 0.69 7.86
C SER A 296 12.70 1.57 7.57
N ALA A 297 13.47 1.32 6.54
CA ALA A 297 14.51 2.23 6.11
C ALA A 297 14.84 2.04 4.64
N PHE A 298 15.31 3.10 4.03
CA PHE A 298 15.91 3.07 2.71
C PHE A 298 17.40 3.31 2.87
N LYS A 299 18.26 2.62 2.09
CA LYS A 299 19.72 2.83 2.16
C LYS A 299 20.05 4.30 1.88
N PRO A 300 20.91 4.96 2.68
CA PRO A 300 21.26 6.34 2.43
C PRO A 300 21.97 6.49 1.09
N VAL A 301 21.61 7.53 0.35
CA VAL A 301 22.52 8.08 -0.65
C VAL A 301 23.62 8.80 0.15
N GLU A 302 24.87 8.44 -0.04
CA GLU A 302 25.96 9.23 0.50
C GLU A 302 25.84 10.67 0.01
N HIS A 303 25.65 11.59 0.98
CA HIS A 303 25.60 13.06 0.84
C HIS A 303 24.29 13.72 0.33
N ILE A 304 23.34 13.86 1.23
CA ILE A 304 22.65 15.14 1.40
C ILE A 304 22.56 15.42 2.89
N ALA A 305 23.40 16.32 3.38
CA ALA A 305 23.29 16.86 4.73
C ALA A 305 21.97 17.64 4.82
N VAL A 306 21.01 17.14 5.57
CA VAL A 306 19.84 17.92 5.97
C VAL A 306 20.22 18.63 7.26
N ALA A 307 20.31 19.94 7.17
CA ALA A 307 20.51 20.80 8.32
C ALA A 307 19.33 20.62 9.31
N ASP A 308 19.68 20.56 10.60
CA ASP A 308 18.82 20.48 11.76
C ASP A 308 17.44 21.11 11.58
N ALA A 309 16.42 20.29 11.57
CA ALA A 309 15.07 20.69 11.93
C ALA A 309 14.43 19.62 12.80
N ALA A 310 14.42 19.91 14.09
CA ALA A 310 13.69 19.24 15.15
C ALA A 310 14.17 17.83 15.55
N GLU A 311 14.63 17.77 16.74
CA GLU A 311 14.92 16.64 17.59
C GLU A 311 14.05 15.41 17.29
N HIS A 312 14.70 14.30 16.90
CA HIS A 312 14.19 12.93 16.95
C HIS A 312 13.28 12.39 15.83
N ILE A 313 13.49 12.76 14.59
CA ILE A 313 13.11 11.87 13.49
C ILE A 313 14.39 11.27 12.93
N ALA A 314 14.62 10.00 13.20
CA ALA A 314 15.63 9.25 12.45
C ALA A 314 15.15 9.21 10.99
N VAL A 315 15.77 10.01 10.14
CA VAL A 315 15.50 10.03 8.70
C VAL A 315 16.04 8.73 8.13
N ALA A 316 15.13 7.91 7.62
CA ALA A 316 15.52 6.75 6.83
C ALA A 316 15.73 7.21 5.38
N ASP A 317 16.98 7.22 4.94
CA ASP A 317 17.37 7.70 3.63
C ASP A 317 17.12 6.67 2.52
N ALA A 318 16.59 7.11 1.38
CA ALA A 318 16.42 6.27 0.19
C ALA A 318 17.72 6.23 -0.63
N VAL A 319 18.16 5.04 -1.06
CA VAL A 319 19.29 4.90 -1.96
C VAL A 319 18.84 4.76 -3.39
N VAL A 320 19.38 5.62 -4.25
CA VAL A 320 19.42 5.38 -5.69
C VAL A 320 20.77 4.74 -6.01
N VAL A 321 20.78 3.53 -6.52
CA VAL A 321 21.98 2.92 -7.07
C VAL A 321 21.95 3.11 -8.58
N SER A 322 22.92 3.81 -9.09
CA SER A 322 23.12 4.06 -10.52
C SER A 322 23.76 2.87 -11.24
#